data_6c6ec8e9f67bf3c0c4b64569bf77a4f5
#
_entry.id   6c6ec8e9f67bf3c0c4b64569bf77a4f5
#
_cell.length_a   1.000
_cell.length_b   1.000
_cell.length_c   1.000
_cell.angle_alpha   90.00
_cell.angle_beta   90.00
_cell.angle_gamma   90.00
#
_symmetry.space_group_name_H-M   'P 1'
#
loop_
_entity.id
_entity.type
_entity.pdbx_description
1 polymer ?
#
loop_
_entity_poly.entity_id
_entity_poly.type
_entity_poly.pdbx_seq_one_letter_code
_entity_poly.pdbx_strand_id
1 'polypeptide(L)'
;MKKSFLTFVFLLALTALNAQTLIKAKFQKGEQATYSAVTETKLSTPMGGGDQSVRASSNTVITVKEANANGYVVELITKDLKIEGDQSTALQTGTMLSQYLSNVPVQVKTDANGKVTDILNFEEVQASVSKLVMVFIDSIYKAKPQLEQGLPKYKMAMSLNNLLTKQTFIETMEHSTFFNLFGKTLKTGDKEDVNQQGIKSIVTYEVTKEPNELVIIGKTQNNMSEDDVKGFLIDKMKLMGSDESMIAKFEQGWLMMKKMGLTKMDGAGTITTHLLPSGWATEYSSSIKSKVMGAVMTTNSVSKLVEHSWK
;
A
#
# COMPACT_ATOMS: atom_id res chain seq x y z
N MET A 1 -44.02 -22.72 -23.74
CA MET A 1 -43.43 -22.86 -22.39
C MET A 1 -41.89 -22.85 -22.35
N LYS A 2 -41.12 -23.43 -23.31
CA LYS A 2 -39.64 -23.43 -23.32
C LYS A 2 -39.00 -22.05 -23.50
N LYS A 3 -39.61 -21.14 -24.26
CA LYS A 3 -39.05 -19.78 -24.49
C LYS A 3 -39.14 -18.86 -23.27
N SER A 4 -40.21 -19.00 -22.47
CA SER A 4 -40.39 -18.20 -21.23
C SER A 4 -39.45 -18.62 -20.11
N PHE A 5 -39.06 -19.90 -20.06
CA PHE A 5 -38.11 -20.38 -19.06
C PHE A 5 -36.69 -19.88 -19.32
N LEU A 6 -36.29 -19.81 -20.60
CA LEU A 6 -34.97 -19.29 -21.00
C LEU A 6 -34.82 -17.78 -20.68
N THR A 7 -35.91 -17.01 -20.92
CA THR A 7 -35.94 -15.57 -20.63
C THR A 7 -35.86 -15.30 -19.12
N PHE A 8 -36.53 -16.15 -18.30
CA PHE A 8 -36.51 -16.03 -16.84
C PHE A 8 -35.11 -16.36 -16.25
N VAL A 9 -34.44 -17.38 -16.78
CA VAL A 9 -33.08 -17.74 -16.37
C VAL A 9 -32.07 -16.64 -16.77
N PHE A 10 -32.25 -16.00 -17.95
CA PHE A 10 -31.40 -14.90 -18.39
C PHE A 10 -31.61 -13.63 -17.54
N LEU A 11 -32.84 -13.32 -17.13
CA LEU A 11 -33.15 -12.22 -16.21
C LEU A 11 -32.57 -12.48 -14.80
N LEU A 12 -32.63 -13.70 -14.29
CA LEU A 12 -32.01 -14.05 -13.01
C LEU A 12 -30.48 -13.97 -13.04
N ALA A 13 -29.85 -14.34 -14.16
CA ALA A 13 -28.42 -14.20 -14.34
C ALA A 13 -27.97 -12.74 -14.38
N LEU A 14 -28.76 -11.85 -15.02
CA LEU A 14 -28.50 -10.41 -15.07
C LEU A 14 -28.68 -9.70 -13.71
N THR A 15 -29.57 -10.18 -12.84
CA THR A 15 -29.74 -9.61 -11.50
C THR A 15 -28.62 -10.03 -10.55
N ALA A 16 -28.03 -11.21 -10.74
CA ALA A 16 -26.89 -11.67 -9.95
C ALA A 16 -25.62 -10.85 -10.22
N LEU A 17 -25.45 -10.33 -11.43
CA LEU A 17 -24.32 -9.49 -11.83
C LEU A 17 -24.33 -8.09 -11.18
N ASN A 18 -25.48 -7.62 -10.68
CA ASN A 18 -25.64 -6.30 -10.06
C ASN A 18 -25.80 -6.31 -8.54
N ALA A 19 -25.73 -7.46 -7.89
CA ALA A 19 -25.88 -7.55 -6.45
C ALA A 19 -24.67 -6.95 -5.74
N GLN A 20 -24.89 -5.89 -4.98
CA GLN A 20 -23.90 -5.34 -4.08
C GLN A 20 -23.48 -6.38 -3.03
N THR A 21 -22.19 -6.42 -2.71
CA THR A 21 -21.64 -7.34 -1.71
C THR A 21 -20.97 -6.53 -0.61
N LEU A 22 -21.50 -6.63 0.60
CA LEU A 22 -20.83 -6.11 1.79
C LEU A 22 -19.66 -7.06 2.14
N ILE A 23 -18.46 -6.51 2.17
CA ILE A 23 -17.24 -7.23 2.52
C ILE A 23 -17.00 -7.04 4.01
N LYS A 24 -16.99 -8.13 4.75
CA LYS A 24 -16.79 -8.10 6.20
C LYS A 24 -16.01 -9.30 6.71
N ALA A 25 -15.24 -9.05 7.76
CA ALA A 25 -14.59 -10.10 8.54
C ALA A 25 -15.60 -10.88 9.39
N LYS A 26 -15.28 -12.15 9.61
CA LYS A 26 -15.99 -13.03 10.56
C LYS A 26 -14.94 -13.82 11.34
N PHE A 27 -13.96 -13.10 11.85
CA PHE A 27 -12.85 -13.70 12.59
C PHE A 27 -13.30 -14.21 13.95
N GLN A 28 -12.64 -15.26 14.42
CA GLN A 28 -12.86 -15.81 15.75
C GLN A 28 -11.65 -15.56 16.64
N LYS A 29 -11.88 -15.30 17.92
CA LYS A 29 -10.79 -15.13 18.88
C LYS A 29 -9.89 -16.37 18.91
N GLY A 30 -8.58 -16.14 18.81
CA GLY A 30 -7.55 -17.17 18.79
C GLY A 30 -7.24 -17.72 17.40
N GLU A 31 -7.99 -17.35 16.35
CA GLU A 31 -7.60 -17.66 14.97
C GLU A 31 -6.23 -17.06 14.65
N GLN A 32 -5.45 -17.80 13.88
CA GLN A 32 -4.15 -17.38 13.40
C GLN A 32 -4.00 -17.75 11.93
N ALA A 33 -3.51 -16.79 11.13
CA ALA A 33 -3.20 -16.97 9.72
C ALA A 33 -1.78 -16.53 9.44
N THR A 34 -1.03 -17.34 8.70
CA THR A 34 0.33 -17.00 8.24
C THR A 34 0.30 -16.79 6.74
N TYR A 35 0.79 -15.63 6.32
CA TYR A 35 0.92 -15.25 4.91
C TYR A 35 2.38 -15.21 4.51
N SER A 36 2.74 -15.90 3.42
CA SER A 36 4.03 -15.73 2.77
C SER A 36 3.91 -14.70 1.66
N ALA A 37 4.72 -13.66 1.72
CA ALA A 37 4.69 -12.56 0.78
C ALA A 37 6.01 -12.44 0.01
N VAL A 38 5.91 -12.14 -1.28
CA VAL A 38 7.04 -11.80 -2.16
C VAL A 38 6.69 -10.52 -2.90
N THR A 39 7.60 -9.54 -2.86
CA THR A 39 7.49 -8.29 -3.60
C THR A 39 8.73 -8.11 -4.47
N GLU A 40 8.53 -7.86 -5.75
CA GLU A 40 9.58 -7.53 -6.71
C GLU A 40 9.36 -6.12 -7.23
N THR A 41 10.36 -5.26 -7.09
CA THR A 41 10.33 -3.90 -7.61
C THR A 41 11.47 -3.73 -8.62
N LYS A 42 11.12 -3.22 -9.80
CA LYS A 42 12.07 -2.84 -10.85
C LYS A 42 12.00 -1.34 -11.04
N LEU A 43 13.17 -0.70 -11.10
CA LEU A 43 13.32 0.72 -11.34
C LEU A 43 14.18 0.92 -12.60
N SER A 44 13.62 1.62 -13.58
CA SER A 44 14.33 2.04 -14.80
C SER A 44 14.41 3.56 -14.82
N THR A 45 15.63 4.11 -14.92
CA THR A 45 15.86 5.55 -14.93
C THR A 45 16.42 6.01 -16.28
N PRO A 46 15.91 7.11 -16.87
CA PRO A 46 16.29 7.53 -18.23
C PRO A 46 17.73 8.05 -18.34
N MET A 47 18.41 8.34 -17.22
CA MET A 47 19.73 8.96 -17.17
C MET A 47 20.87 7.96 -16.87
N GLY A 48 20.83 6.76 -17.42
CA GLY A 48 22.01 5.88 -17.46
C GLY A 48 22.25 5.00 -16.24
N GLY A 49 21.26 4.87 -15.34
CA GLY A 49 21.38 3.97 -14.17
C GLY A 49 21.12 2.49 -14.47
N GLY A 50 20.72 2.15 -15.71
CA GLY A 50 20.29 0.79 -16.07
C GLY A 50 19.01 0.36 -15.35
N ASP A 51 18.58 -0.87 -15.63
CA ASP A 51 17.48 -1.51 -14.92
C ASP A 51 17.99 -2.07 -13.60
N GLN A 52 17.43 -1.59 -12.50
CA GLN A 52 17.73 -2.02 -11.15
C GLN A 52 16.55 -2.79 -10.59
N SER A 53 16.79 -3.78 -9.76
CA SER A 53 15.72 -4.56 -9.16
C SER A 53 16.02 -4.90 -7.70
N VAL A 54 14.95 -4.98 -6.93
CA VAL A 54 14.97 -5.47 -5.55
C VAL A 54 13.84 -6.46 -5.35
N ARG A 55 14.12 -7.52 -4.62
CA ARG A 55 13.15 -8.52 -4.19
C ARG A 55 13.11 -8.58 -2.68
N ALA A 56 11.91 -8.52 -2.12
CA ALA A 56 11.68 -8.75 -0.70
C ALA A 56 10.78 -9.96 -0.51
N SER A 57 11.09 -10.79 0.48
CA SER A 57 10.21 -11.88 0.91
C SER A 57 10.07 -11.87 2.43
N SER A 58 8.88 -12.22 2.93
CA SER A 58 8.58 -12.25 4.36
C SER A 58 7.40 -13.16 4.66
N ASN A 59 7.26 -13.52 5.94
CA ASN A 59 6.07 -14.16 6.48
C ASN A 59 5.37 -13.19 7.43
N THR A 60 4.06 -12.99 7.28
CA THR A 60 3.26 -12.18 8.20
C THR A 60 2.30 -13.11 8.94
N VAL A 61 2.42 -13.14 10.25
CA VAL A 61 1.50 -13.87 11.13
C VAL A 61 0.45 -12.88 11.63
N ILE A 62 -0.81 -13.18 11.40
CA ILE A 62 -1.97 -12.41 11.88
C ILE A 62 -2.69 -13.25 12.92
N THR A 63 -2.83 -12.74 14.14
CA THR A 63 -3.50 -13.42 15.25
C THR A 63 -4.69 -12.59 15.74
N VAL A 64 -5.87 -13.19 15.81
CA VAL A 64 -7.07 -12.54 16.37
C VAL A 64 -7.02 -12.63 17.89
N LYS A 65 -6.68 -11.53 18.54
CA LYS A 65 -6.56 -11.44 20.02
C LYS A 65 -7.94 -11.31 20.69
N GLU A 66 -8.84 -10.54 20.05
CA GLU A 66 -10.20 -10.33 20.53
C GLU A 66 -11.18 -10.33 19.36
N ALA A 67 -12.37 -10.88 19.61
CA ALA A 67 -13.50 -10.83 18.69
C ALA A 67 -14.79 -10.65 19.52
N ASN A 68 -15.54 -9.58 19.24
CA ASN A 68 -16.79 -9.28 19.91
C ASN A 68 -17.74 -8.47 19.00
N ALA A 69 -18.91 -8.10 19.47
CA ALA A 69 -19.92 -7.40 18.67
C ALA A 69 -19.45 -6.01 18.16
N ASN A 70 -18.43 -5.40 18.79
CA ASN A 70 -17.92 -4.08 18.40
C ASN A 70 -16.77 -4.17 17.40
N GLY A 71 -16.23 -5.36 17.12
CA GLY A 71 -15.16 -5.61 16.19
C GLY A 71 -14.07 -6.53 16.71
N TYR A 72 -12.86 -6.35 16.19
CA TYR A 72 -11.74 -7.24 16.43
C TYR A 72 -10.52 -6.47 16.93
N VAL A 73 -9.67 -7.17 17.69
CA VAL A 73 -8.27 -6.77 17.89
C VAL A 73 -7.41 -7.85 17.22
N VAL A 74 -6.61 -7.46 16.24
CA VAL A 74 -5.70 -8.34 15.53
C VAL A 74 -4.26 -7.90 15.74
N GLU A 75 -3.36 -8.85 15.90
CA GLU A 75 -1.93 -8.61 16.01
C GLU A 75 -1.25 -9.11 14.75
N LEU A 76 -0.47 -8.25 14.10
CA LEU A 76 0.32 -8.57 12.93
C LEU A 76 1.81 -8.57 13.30
N ILE A 77 2.51 -9.63 12.92
CA ILE A 77 3.98 -9.72 13.10
C ILE A 77 4.59 -10.19 11.78
N THR A 78 5.42 -9.34 11.17
CA THR A 78 6.21 -9.73 10.00
C THR A 78 7.51 -10.38 10.44
N LYS A 79 7.83 -11.54 9.89
CA LYS A 79 8.99 -12.36 10.22
C LYS A 79 9.77 -12.74 8.96
N ASP A 80 10.98 -13.25 9.16
CA ASP A 80 11.81 -13.85 8.10
C ASP A 80 12.02 -12.94 6.88
N LEU A 81 12.06 -11.62 7.11
CA LEU A 81 12.24 -10.68 6.03
C LEU A 81 13.64 -10.83 5.42
N LYS A 82 13.66 -11.09 4.12
CA LYS A 82 14.87 -11.11 3.29
C LYS A 82 14.73 -10.08 2.18
N ILE A 83 15.78 -9.31 1.94
CA ILE A 83 15.87 -8.35 0.83
C ILE A 83 17.08 -8.73 0.00
N GLU A 84 16.86 -8.92 -1.30
CA GLU A 84 17.85 -9.32 -2.29
C GLU A 84 17.86 -8.30 -3.43
N GLY A 85 19.01 -8.09 -4.06
CA GLY A 85 19.17 -7.19 -5.20
C GLY A 85 19.89 -5.89 -4.86
N ASP A 86 19.60 -4.84 -5.62
CA ASP A 86 20.32 -3.58 -5.52
C ASP A 86 19.91 -2.77 -4.27
N GLN A 87 20.89 -2.49 -3.40
CA GLN A 87 20.63 -1.75 -2.16
C GLN A 87 20.17 -0.31 -2.39
N SER A 88 20.64 0.34 -3.46
CA SER A 88 20.23 1.71 -3.77
C SER A 88 18.76 1.75 -4.21
N THR A 89 18.32 0.74 -4.94
CA THR A 89 16.90 0.56 -5.32
C THR A 89 16.05 0.25 -4.09
N ALA A 90 16.52 -0.62 -3.19
CA ALA A 90 15.83 -0.91 -1.95
C ALA A 90 15.62 0.34 -1.08
N LEU A 91 16.60 1.25 -1.08
CA LEU A 91 16.52 2.56 -0.45
C LEU A 91 15.49 3.47 -1.14
N GLN A 92 15.61 3.65 -2.47
CA GLN A 92 14.76 4.56 -3.25
C GLN A 92 13.29 4.13 -3.25
N THR A 93 13.02 2.84 -3.23
CA THR A 93 11.66 2.27 -3.23
C THR A 93 11.05 2.14 -1.84
N GLY A 94 11.81 2.48 -0.79
CA GLY A 94 11.36 2.32 0.60
C GLY A 94 11.29 0.86 1.08
N THR A 95 11.73 -0.11 0.25
CA THR A 95 11.71 -1.55 0.62
C THR A 95 12.54 -1.82 1.87
N MET A 96 13.62 -1.08 2.09
CA MET A 96 14.41 -1.18 3.31
C MET A 96 13.64 -0.78 4.59
N LEU A 97 12.63 0.09 4.47
CA LEU A 97 11.82 0.47 5.64
C LEU A 97 11.03 -0.73 6.19
N SER A 98 10.72 -1.72 5.36
CA SER A 98 10.05 -2.95 5.80
C SER A 98 10.89 -3.75 6.82
N GLN A 99 12.23 -3.65 6.77
CA GLN A 99 13.11 -4.31 7.76
C GLN A 99 12.83 -3.82 9.18
N TYR A 100 12.34 -2.62 9.30
CA TYR A 100 12.18 -1.93 10.57
C TYR A 100 10.90 -2.32 11.29
N LEU A 101 9.92 -2.84 10.55
CA LEU A 101 8.72 -3.45 11.11
C LEU A 101 8.87 -4.96 11.32
N SER A 102 10.00 -5.55 10.89
CA SER A 102 10.26 -6.97 11.10
C SER A 102 10.37 -7.29 12.60
N ASN A 103 9.60 -8.27 13.04
CA ASN A 103 9.47 -8.70 14.43
C ASN A 103 8.87 -7.66 15.41
N VAL A 104 8.33 -6.55 14.90
CA VAL A 104 7.57 -5.59 15.72
C VAL A 104 6.09 -5.99 15.67
N PRO A 105 5.47 -6.36 16.79
CA PRO A 105 4.03 -6.64 16.80
C PRO A 105 3.25 -5.34 16.63
N VAL A 106 2.31 -5.33 15.68
CA VAL A 106 1.38 -4.22 15.47
C VAL A 106 -0.02 -4.67 15.87
N GLN A 107 -0.59 -4.05 16.89
CA GLN A 107 -1.94 -4.36 17.38
C GLN A 107 -2.95 -3.39 16.78
N VAL A 108 -3.85 -3.93 16.00
CA VAL A 108 -4.84 -3.20 15.23
C VAL A 108 -6.23 -3.44 15.80
N LYS A 109 -6.96 -2.37 16.01
CA LYS A 109 -8.39 -2.41 16.33
C LYS A 109 -9.21 -2.19 15.06
N THR A 110 -10.27 -2.97 14.90
CA THR A 110 -11.22 -2.83 13.80
C THR A 110 -12.63 -2.56 14.32
N ASP A 111 -13.51 -2.12 13.42
CA ASP A 111 -14.96 -2.14 13.65
C ASP A 111 -15.55 -3.56 13.47
N ALA A 112 -16.89 -3.68 13.62
CA ALA A 112 -17.63 -4.93 13.48
C ALA A 112 -17.56 -5.54 12.07
N ASN A 113 -17.20 -4.77 11.05
CA ASN A 113 -17.02 -5.27 9.69
C ASN A 113 -15.59 -5.72 9.41
N GLY A 114 -14.64 -5.36 10.28
CA GLY A 114 -13.22 -5.62 10.10
C GLY A 114 -12.41 -4.43 9.55
N LYS A 115 -13.05 -3.26 9.35
CA LYS A 115 -12.35 -2.05 8.93
C LYS A 115 -11.45 -1.55 10.05
N VAL A 116 -10.20 -1.24 9.72
CA VAL A 116 -9.23 -0.70 10.68
C VAL A 116 -9.69 0.66 11.21
N THR A 117 -9.64 0.83 12.52
CA THR A 117 -10.05 2.06 13.21
C THR A 117 -8.94 2.65 14.08
N ASP A 118 -8.03 1.83 14.57
CA ASP A 118 -6.95 2.29 15.45
C ASP A 118 -5.75 1.33 15.45
N ILE A 119 -4.59 1.82 15.89
CA ILE A 119 -3.41 1.03 16.26
C ILE A 119 -3.21 1.20 17.76
N LEU A 120 -3.39 0.13 18.51
CA LEU A 120 -3.44 0.18 19.99
C LEU A 120 -2.08 0.43 20.62
N ASN A 121 -1.02 -0.12 20.05
CA ASN A 121 0.36 0.05 20.53
C ASN A 121 1.18 0.99 19.63
N PHE A 122 0.55 2.06 19.12
CA PHE A 122 1.17 2.97 18.18
C PHE A 122 2.50 3.56 18.68
N GLU A 123 2.58 3.96 19.95
CA GLU A 123 3.79 4.55 20.53
C GLU A 123 4.99 3.59 20.50
N GLU A 124 4.77 2.31 20.78
CA GLU A 124 5.80 1.27 20.71
C GLU A 124 6.28 1.04 19.27
N VAL A 125 5.32 0.98 18.32
CA VAL A 125 5.60 0.84 16.90
C VAL A 125 6.37 2.05 16.39
N GLN A 126 5.91 3.27 16.71
CA GLN A 126 6.56 4.52 16.32
C GLN A 126 7.99 4.60 16.88
N ALA A 127 8.19 4.26 18.15
CA ALA A 127 9.52 4.27 18.78
C ALA A 127 10.47 3.28 18.11
N SER A 128 9.97 2.09 17.73
CA SER A 128 10.76 1.08 17.03
C SER A 128 11.16 1.57 15.64
N VAL A 129 10.22 2.12 14.86
CA VAL A 129 10.48 2.66 13.53
C VAL A 129 11.41 3.87 13.60
N SER A 130 11.22 4.79 14.55
CA SER A 130 12.05 6.00 14.69
C SER A 130 13.52 5.67 14.95
N LYS A 131 13.83 4.68 15.79
CA LYS A 131 15.22 4.23 16.00
C LYS A 131 15.88 3.81 14.69
N LEU A 132 15.15 3.20 13.84
CA LEU A 132 15.63 2.61 12.60
C LEU A 132 15.69 3.62 11.46
N VAL A 133 14.77 4.58 11.43
CA VAL A 133 14.87 5.76 10.59
C VAL A 133 16.20 6.50 10.88
N MET A 134 16.61 6.60 12.13
CA MET A 134 17.91 7.20 12.48
C MET A 134 19.09 6.41 11.93
N VAL A 135 19.10 5.08 12.05
CA VAL A 135 20.13 4.21 11.45
C VAL A 135 20.19 4.38 9.92
N PHE A 136 19.02 4.46 9.28
CA PHE A 136 18.91 4.70 7.85
C PHE A 136 19.49 6.06 7.44
N ILE A 137 19.12 7.13 8.13
CA ILE A 137 19.66 8.48 7.91
C ILE A 137 21.17 8.47 8.07
N ASP A 138 21.68 7.84 9.13
CA ASP A 138 23.12 7.72 9.38
C ASP A 138 23.85 7.06 8.22
N SER A 139 23.26 6.02 7.63
CA SER A 139 23.84 5.33 6.47
C SER A 139 23.91 6.22 5.22
N ILE A 140 22.85 7.02 4.97
CA ILE A 140 22.81 7.97 3.85
C ILE A 140 23.91 9.04 4.00
N TYR A 141 23.99 9.67 5.17
CA TYR A 141 24.97 10.74 5.39
C TYR A 141 26.41 10.23 5.46
N LYS A 142 26.61 8.99 5.90
CA LYS A 142 27.91 8.32 5.80
C LYS A 142 28.32 8.09 4.34
N ALA A 143 27.37 7.69 3.49
CA ALA A 143 27.61 7.44 2.07
C ALA A 143 27.75 8.74 1.24
N LYS A 144 27.06 9.80 1.66
CA LYS A 144 27.00 11.10 0.96
C LYS A 144 27.13 12.28 1.93
N PRO A 145 28.33 12.53 2.51
CA PRO A 145 28.51 13.57 3.52
C PRO A 145 28.15 14.99 3.04
N GLN A 146 28.28 15.24 1.74
CA GLN A 146 27.97 16.55 1.13
C GLN A 146 26.47 16.93 1.26
N LEU A 147 25.59 15.97 1.54
CA LEU A 147 24.16 16.26 1.77
C LEU A 147 23.93 17.14 3.00
N GLU A 148 24.83 17.08 4.01
CA GLU A 148 24.71 17.86 5.24
C GLU A 148 24.70 19.37 4.99
N GLN A 149 25.37 19.84 3.92
CA GLN A 149 25.42 21.26 3.55
C GLN A 149 24.07 21.80 3.04
N GLY A 150 23.31 20.98 2.31
CA GLY A 150 22.02 21.40 1.74
C GLY A 150 20.82 20.96 2.58
N LEU A 151 20.92 19.83 3.23
CA LEU A 151 19.86 19.25 4.05
C LEU A 151 20.47 18.70 5.34
N PRO A 152 20.48 19.45 6.45
CA PRO A 152 21.04 19.00 7.71
C PRO A 152 20.35 17.71 8.20
N LYS A 153 21.15 16.75 8.69
CA LYS A 153 20.71 15.43 9.14
C LYS A 153 19.52 15.48 10.12
N TYR A 154 19.55 16.43 11.07
CA TYR A 154 18.48 16.60 12.05
C TYR A 154 17.14 17.02 11.39
N LYS A 155 17.18 17.85 10.32
CA LYS A 155 15.98 18.23 9.58
C LYS A 155 15.37 17.04 8.86
N MET A 156 16.17 16.21 8.22
CA MET A 156 15.71 14.96 7.59
C MET A 156 15.08 14.02 8.63
N ALA A 157 15.73 13.88 9.79
CA ALA A 157 15.20 13.07 10.89
C ALA A 157 13.84 13.56 11.40
N MET A 158 13.72 14.87 11.65
CA MET A 158 12.46 15.50 12.05
C MET A 158 11.38 15.28 10.99
N SER A 159 11.69 15.49 9.72
CA SER A 159 10.75 15.37 8.62
C SER A 159 10.23 13.94 8.48
N LEU A 160 11.11 12.95 8.55
CA LEU A 160 10.70 11.55 8.50
C LEU A 160 9.88 11.14 9.73
N ASN A 161 10.25 11.60 10.92
CA ASN A 161 9.46 11.35 12.12
C ASN A 161 8.06 11.99 12.06
N ASN A 162 7.93 13.18 11.46
CA ASN A 162 6.63 13.84 11.24
C ASN A 162 5.72 13.07 10.27
N LEU A 163 6.27 12.21 9.42
CA LEU A 163 5.51 11.30 8.56
C LEU A 163 5.03 10.04 9.31
N LEU A 164 5.63 9.72 10.45
CA LEU A 164 5.29 8.55 11.25
C LEU A 164 4.08 8.86 12.17
N THR A 165 2.95 9.23 11.58
CA THR A 165 1.70 9.44 12.31
C THR A 165 0.88 8.16 12.39
N LYS A 166 0.02 8.04 13.41
CA LYS A 166 -0.91 6.91 13.52
C LYS A 166 -1.76 6.76 12.25
N GLN A 167 -2.26 7.88 11.72
CA GLN A 167 -3.05 7.88 10.49
C GLN A 167 -2.28 7.33 9.29
N THR A 168 -1.04 7.76 9.10
CA THR A 168 -0.17 7.24 8.02
C THR A 168 0.07 5.73 8.15
N PHE A 169 0.24 5.23 9.38
CA PHE A 169 0.38 3.79 9.62
C PHE A 169 -0.91 3.02 9.31
N ILE A 170 -2.08 3.53 9.69
CA ILE A 170 -3.38 2.93 9.36
C ILE A 170 -3.52 2.86 7.84
N GLU A 171 -3.32 3.97 7.12
CA GLU A 171 -3.41 4.03 5.66
C GLU A 171 -2.44 3.05 4.99
N THR A 172 -1.18 3.03 5.45
CA THR A 172 -0.17 2.10 4.92
C THR A 172 -0.59 0.65 5.12
N MET A 173 -1.09 0.30 6.31
CA MET A 173 -1.54 -1.05 6.61
C MET A 173 -2.76 -1.43 5.78
N GLU A 174 -3.76 -0.58 5.67
CA GLU A 174 -4.93 -0.83 4.83
C GLU A 174 -4.52 -1.09 3.38
N HIS A 175 -3.61 -0.27 2.82
CA HIS A 175 -3.18 -0.41 1.43
C HIS A 175 -2.21 -1.58 1.17
N SER A 176 -1.48 -2.03 2.18
CA SER A 176 -0.54 -3.16 2.06
C SER A 176 -1.18 -4.53 2.33
N THR A 177 -2.46 -4.55 2.73
CA THR A 177 -3.19 -5.76 3.09
C THR A 177 -4.60 -5.77 2.49
N PHE A 178 -5.30 -6.89 2.63
CA PHE A 178 -6.71 -7.01 2.24
C PHE A 178 -7.69 -6.32 3.21
N PHE A 179 -7.22 -5.74 4.32
CA PHE A 179 -8.06 -5.02 5.29
C PHE A 179 -8.75 -3.79 4.70
N ASN A 180 -8.20 -3.19 3.64
CA ASN A 180 -8.80 -2.06 2.93
C ASN A 180 -10.17 -2.36 2.31
N LEU A 181 -10.52 -3.63 2.16
CA LEU A 181 -11.80 -4.05 1.57
C LEU A 181 -12.92 -4.13 2.60
N PHE A 182 -12.60 -4.32 3.88
CA PHE A 182 -13.61 -4.48 4.91
C PHE A 182 -14.45 -3.21 5.13
N GLY A 183 -15.76 -3.43 5.33
CA GLY A 183 -16.74 -2.36 5.46
C GLY A 183 -17.21 -1.78 4.13
N LYS A 184 -16.56 -2.11 3.01
CA LYS A 184 -17.01 -1.68 1.68
C LYS A 184 -18.18 -2.54 1.18
N THR A 185 -19.11 -1.89 0.49
CA THR A 185 -20.16 -2.56 -0.27
C THR A 185 -19.86 -2.35 -1.74
N LEU A 186 -19.49 -3.42 -2.44
CA LEU A 186 -18.99 -3.36 -3.81
C LEU A 186 -19.81 -4.22 -4.77
N LYS A 187 -19.90 -3.77 -6.02
CA LYS A 187 -20.31 -4.52 -7.19
C LYS A 187 -19.38 -4.24 -8.37
N THR A 188 -19.41 -5.07 -9.38
CA THR A 188 -18.67 -4.84 -10.62
C THR A 188 -19.07 -3.53 -11.25
N GLY A 189 -18.08 -2.72 -11.63
CA GLY A 189 -18.22 -1.39 -12.24
C GLY A 189 -18.22 -0.23 -11.23
N ASP A 190 -18.25 -0.48 -9.92
CA ASP A 190 -18.10 0.59 -8.93
C ASP A 190 -16.76 1.28 -9.06
N LYS A 191 -16.75 2.59 -8.79
CA LYS A 191 -15.54 3.42 -8.81
C LYS A 191 -15.37 4.12 -7.49
N GLU A 192 -14.13 4.26 -7.08
CA GLU A 192 -13.74 4.94 -5.85
C GLU A 192 -12.59 5.91 -6.14
N ASP A 193 -12.74 7.16 -5.74
CA ASP A 193 -11.65 8.12 -5.71
C ASP A 193 -10.80 7.87 -4.47
N VAL A 194 -9.51 7.59 -4.68
CA VAL A 194 -8.54 7.32 -3.62
C VAL A 194 -7.49 8.40 -3.62
N ASN A 195 -7.21 8.97 -2.46
CA ASN A 195 -6.08 9.87 -2.23
C ASN A 195 -5.14 9.24 -1.22
N GLN A 196 -4.03 8.69 -1.70
CA GLN A 196 -3.02 8.06 -0.86
C GLN A 196 -1.80 8.98 -0.75
N GLN A 197 -1.63 9.60 0.40
CA GLN A 197 -0.51 10.50 0.70
C GLN A 197 -0.30 11.61 -0.36
N GLY A 198 -1.37 12.11 -0.94
CA GLY A 198 -1.37 13.14 -1.98
C GLY A 198 -1.39 12.62 -3.43
N ILE A 199 -1.30 11.30 -3.64
CA ILE A 199 -1.46 10.69 -4.96
C ILE A 199 -2.93 10.38 -5.18
N LYS A 200 -3.56 11.08 -6.13
CA LYS A 200 -4.96 10.90 -6.49
C LYS A 200 -5.09 9.80 -7.53
N SER A 201 -5.97 8.85 -7.31
CA SER A 201 -6.22 7.71 -8.19
C SER A 201 -7.72 7.39 -8.24
N ILE A 202 -8.15 6.74 -9.31
CA ILE A 202 -9.47 6.13 -9.42
C ILE A 202 -9.29 4.62 -9.42
N VAL A 203 -10.03 3.94 -8.56
CA VAL A 203 -10.10 2.46 -8.54
C VAL A 203 -11.43 2.02 -9.12
N THR A 204 -11.40 1.14 -10.10
CA THR A 204 -12.59 0.49 -10.66
C THR A 204 -12.60 -0.97 -10.22
N TYR A 205 -13.72 -1.42 -9.64
CA TYR A 205 -13.85 -2.76 -9.07
C TYR A 205 -14.54 -3.74 -10.01
N GLU A 206 -14.03 -4.98 -10.03
CA GLU A 206 -14.70 -6.16 -10.55
C GLU A 206 -14.89 -7.13 -9.39
N VAL A 207 -16.13 -7.62 -9.20
CA VAL A 207 -16.48 -8.48 -8.07
C VAL A 207 -17.14 -9.74 -8.62
N THR A 208 -16.53 -10.89 -8.32
CA THR A 208 -17.02 -12.19 -8.75
C THR A 208 -17.23 -13.09 -7.53
N LYS A 209 -18.43 -13.66 -7.38
CA LYS A 209 -18.74 -14.67 -6.37
C LYS A 209 -18.49 -16.05 -6.96
N GLU A 210 -17.59 -16.78 -6.34
CA GLU A 210 -17.34 -18.19 -6.60
C GLU A 210 -17.95 -19.06 -5.47
N PRO A 211 -18.09 -20.38 -5.65
CA PRO A 211 -18.74 -21.23 -4.64
C PRO A 211 -18.15 -21.13 -3.23
N ASN A 212 -16.81 -20.94 -3.14
CA ASN A 212 -16.10 -20.96 -1.86
C ASN A 212 -15.31 -19.67 -1.59
N GLU A 213 -15.33 -18.70 -2.51
CA GLU A 213 -14.57 -17.45 -2.34
C GLU A 213 -15.24 -16.27 -3.05
N LEU A 214 -14.85 -15.09 -2.65
CA LEU A 214 -15.17 -13.82 -3.29
C LEU A 214 -13.89 -13.27 -3.91
N VAL A 215 -13.88 -13.14 -5.24
CA VAL A 215 -12.76 -12.54 -5.97
C VAL A 215 -13.04 -11.07 -6.24
N ILE A 216 -12.14 -10.20 -5.80
CA ILE A 216 -12.24 -8.75 -5.98
C ILE A 216 -11.01 -8.28 -6.73
N ILE A 217 -11.23 -7.63 -7.88
CA ILE A 217 -10.16 -7.02 -8.68
C ILE A 217 -10.37 -5.52 -8.66
N GLY A 218 -9.42 -4.77 -8.11
CA GLY A 218 -9.35 -3.32 -8.17
C GLY A 218 -8.36 -2.87 -9.24
N LYS A 219 -8.84 -2.22 -10.29
CA LYS A 219 -7.99 -1.60 -11.32
C LYS A 219 -7.81 -0.13 -10.98
N THR A 220 -6.59 0.26 -10.64
CA THR A 220 -6.25 1.63 -10.26
C THR A 220 -5.60 2.37 -11.42
N GLN A 221 -5.92 3.66 -11.53
CA GLN A 221 -5.30 4.58 -12.46
C GLN A 221 -5.10 5.93 -11.80
N ASN A 222 -3.91 6.52 -11.91
CA ASN A 222 -3.66 7.86 -11.39
C ASN A 222 -4.54 8.89 -12.11
N ASN A 223 -5.08 9.82 -11.33
CA ASN A 223 -5.92 10.92 -11.79
C ASN A 223 -5.32 12.25 -11.27
N MET A 224 -4.09 12.55 -11.73
CA MET A 224 -3.37 13.76 -11.32
C MET A 224 -3.13 14.66 -12.53
N SER A 225 -3.54 15.93 -12.40
CA SER A 225 -3.14 16.97 -13.33
C SER A 225 -1.66 17.36 -13.13
N GLU A 226 -1.06 18.08 -14.07
CA GLU A 226 0.30 18.61 -13.91
C GLU A 226 0.43 19.53 -12.67
N ASP A 227 -0.62 20.29 -12.36
CA ASP A 227 -0.65 21.15 -11.17
C ASP A 227 -0.76 20.33 -9.88
N ASP A 228 -1.52 19.22 -9.88
CA ASP A 228 -1.53 18.27 -8.75
C ASP A 228 -0.14 17.69 -8.52
N VAL A 229 0.56 17.29 -9.60
CA VAL A 229 1.94 16.76 -9.50
C VAL A 229 2.89 17.82 -8.95
N LYS A 230 2.80 19.07 -9.44
CA LYS A 230 3.61 20.17 -8.92
C LYS A 230 3.37 20.38 -7.42
N GLY A 231 2.10 20.48 -7.02
CA GLY A 231 1.70 20.65 -5.62
C GLY A 231 2.21 19.50 -4.75
N PHE A 232 2.00 18.27 -5.17
CA PHE A 232 2.48 17.06 -4.49
C PHE A 232 4.00 17.10 -4.26
N LEU A 233 4.79 17.44 -5.29
CA LEU A 233 6.25 17.51 -5.17
C LEU A 233 6.69 18.62 -4.22
N ILE A 234 6.06 19.80 -4.29
CA ILE A 234 6.34 20.92 -3.38
C ILE A 234 6.03 20.52 -1.94
N ASP A 235 4.88 19.86 -1.69
CA ASP A 235 4.51 19.40 -0.36
C ASP A 235 5.50 18.36 0.18
N LYS A 236 5.97 17.44 -0.65
CA LYS A 236 7.04 16.50 -0.26
C LYS A 236 8.36 17.21 0.02
N MET A 237 8.73 18.22 -0.76
CA MET A 237 9.93 19.05 -0.49
C MET A 237 9.82 19.77 0.85
N LYS A 238 8.67 20.40 1.15
CA LYS A 238 8.40 21.03 2.46
C LYS A 238 8.51 20.04 3.60
N LEU A 239 7.88 18.87 3.46
CA LEU A 239 7.95 17.80 4.44
C LEU A 239 9.39 17.32 4.68
N MET A 240 10.22 17.29 3.65
CA MET A 240 11.66 16.97 3.76
C MET A 240 12.51 18.13 4.29
N GLY A 241 11.90 19.25 4.66
CA GLY A 241 12.61 20.40 5.25
C GLY A 241 13.29 21.31 4.24
N SER A 242 12.90 21.25 2.95
CA SER A 242 13.39 22.19 1.95
C SER A 242 12.95 23.61 2.31
N ASP A 243 13.88 24.55 2.19
CA ASP A 243 13.59 25.96 2.40
C ASP A 243 12.89 26.60 1.19
N GLU A 244 12.40 27.84 1.37
CA GLU A 244 11.70 28.58 0.32
C GLU A 244 12.57 28.82 -0.93
N SER A 245 13.91 28.96 -0.75
CA SER A 245 14.83 29.14 -1.86
C SER A 245 14.92 27.90 -2.74
N MET A 246 14.94 26.71 -2.14
CA MET A 246 14.92 25.44 -2.87
C MET A 246 13.59 25.25 -3.62
N ILE A 247 12.47 25.58 -2.97
CA ILE A 247 11.15 25.52 -3.58
C ILE A 247 11.06 26.50 -4.76
N ALA A 248 11.52 27.74 -4.59
CA ALA A 248 11.54 28.73 -5.67
C ALA A 248 12.39 28.27 -6.88
N LYS A 249 13.55 27.66 -6.64
CA LYS A 249 14.38 27.07 -7.72
C LYS A 249 13.66 25.93 -8.44
N PHE A 250 12.97 25.07 -7.71
CA PHE A 250 12.15 24.02 -8.29
C PHE A 250 11.02 24.61 -9.16
N GLU A 251 10.32 25.63 -8.66
CA GLU A 251 9.25 26.30 -9.42
C GLU A 251 9.78 26.99 -10.70
N GLN A 252 10.92 27.63 -10.63
CA GLN A 252 11.58 28.20 -11.81
C GLN A 252 11.96 27.12 -12.84
N GLY A 253 12.43 25.95 -12.36
CA GLY A 253 12.78 24.82 -13.21
C GLY A 253 11.56 24.08 -13.78
N TRP A 254 10.36 24.27 -13.20
CA TRP A 254 9.15 23.54 -13.59
C TRP A 254 8.78 23.71 -15.07
N LEU A 255 8.89 24.93 -15.61
CA LEU A 255 8.61 25.18 -17.03
C LEU A 255 9.58 24.43 -17.96
N MET A 256 10.83 24.30 -17.57
CA MET A 256 11.82 23.52 -18.32
C MET A 256 11.49 22.03 -18.25
N MET A 257 11.16 21.51 -17.05
CA MET A 257 10.73 20.13 -16.86
C MET A 257 9.48 19.81 -17.68
N LYS A 258 8.54 20.75 -17.77
CA LYS A 258 7.35 20.62 -18.61
C LYS A 258 7.69 20.49 -20.10
N LYS A 259 8.60 21.30 -20.61
CA LYS A 259 9.11 21.20 -22.00
C LYS A 259 9.77 19.84 -22.27
N MET A 260 10.38 19.24 -21.25
CA MET A 260 11.03 17.92 -21.34
C MET A 260 10.06 16.75 -21.11
N GLY A 261 8.77 17.01 -20.85
CA GLY A 261 7.77 15.97 -20.56
C GLY A 261 7.94 15.27 -19.22
N LEU A 262 8.65 15.92 -18.28
CA LEU A 262 8.97 15.38 -16.94
C LEU A 262 7.99 15.82 -15.84
N THR A 263 6.90 16.49 -16.18
CA THR A 263 5.90 17.01 -15.22
C THR A 263 4.71 16.07 -15.01
N LYS A 264 4.72 14.91 -15.67
CA LYS A 264 3.62 13.94 -15.58
C LYS A 264 3.95 12.85 -14.59
N MET A 265 2.95 12.44 -13.86
CA MET A 265 2.95 11.26 -13.02
C MET A 265 1.85 10.31 -13.52
N ASP A 266 2.27 9.30 -14.24
CA ASP A 266 1.37 8.25 -14.73
C ASP A 266 1.48 7.02 -13.85
N GLY A 267 0.37 6.39 -13.55
CA GLY A 267 0.36 5.16 -12.77
C GLY A 267 -0.89 4.36 -13.05
N ALA A 268 -0.71 3.06 -13.22
CA ALA A 268 -1.79 2.11 -13.33
C ALA A 268 -1.42 0.82 -12.60
N GLY A 269 -2.43 0.12 -12.09
CA GLY A 269 -2.19 -1.13 -11.41
C GLY A 269 -3.45 -1.98 -11.30
N THR A 270 -3.23 -3.21 -10.89
CA THR A 270 -4.28 -4.16 -10.57
C THR A 270 -3.99 -4.78 -9.22
N ILE A 271 -5.00 -4.83 -8.37
CA ILE A 271 -4.96 -5.50 -7.07
C ILE A 271 -6.02 -6.59 -7.14
N THR A 272 -5.62 -7.83 -6.87
CA THR A 272 -6.55 -8.97 -6.84
C THR A 272 -6.55 -9.57 -5.44
N THR A 273 -7.75 -9.80 -4.91
CA THR A 273 -7.95 -10.40 -3.58
C THR A 273 -8.94 -11.54 -3.70
N HIS A 274 -8.56 -12.70 -3.19
CA HIS A 274 -9.40 -13.88 -3.04
C HIS A 274 -9.78 -14.03 -1.57
N LEU A 275 -11.05 -13.81 -1.23
CA LEU A 275 -11.57 -13.84 0.15
C LEU A 275 -12.42 -15.08 0.40
N LEU A 276 -12.09 -15.80 1.46
CA LEU A 276 -12.96 -16.84 2.03
C LEU A 276 -14.25 -16.23 2.62
N PRO A 277 -15.31 -17.01 2.81
CA PRO A 277 -16.53 -16.57 3.50
C PRO A 277 -16.30 -16.05 4.94
N SER A 278 -15.19 -16.46 5.57
CA SER A 278 -14.72 -15.96 6.87
C SER A 278 -14.11 -14.56 6.83
N GLY A 279 -13.74 -14.08 5.63
CA GLY A 279 -13.03 -12.82 5.42
C GLY A 279 -11.50 -12.97 5.32
N TRP A 280 -10.92 -14.15 5.65
CA TRP A 280 -9.50 -14.37 5.40
C TRP A 280 -9.21 -14.39 3.89
N ALA A 281 -8.14 -13.74 3.46
CA ALA A 281 -7.69 -13.84 2.09
C ALA A 281 -6.91 -15.14 1.88
N THR A 282 -7.18 -15.89 0.81
CA THR A 282 -6.32 -17.00 0.37
C THR A 282 -5.13 -16.47 -0.41
N GLU A 283 -5.36 -15.40 -1.18
CA GLU A 283 -4.33 -14.69 -1.93
C GLU A 283 -4.66 -13.20 -2.00
N TYR A 284 -3.64 -12.38 -1.88
CA TYR A 284 -3.66 -10.95 -2.16
C TYR A 284 -2.48 -10.64 -3.06
N SER A 285 -2.74 -10.08 -4.24
CA SER A 285 -1.69 -9.75 -5.20
C SER A 285 -1.88 -8.35 -5.78
N SER A 286 -0.77 -7.70 -6.10
CA SER A 286 -0.77 -6.39 -6.77
C SER A 286 0.30 -6.32 -7.85
N SER A 287 -0.04 -5.65 -8.94
CA SER A 287 0.90 -5.29 -10.01
C SER A 287 0.68 -3.82 -10.34
N ILE A 288 1.66 -2.99 -10.00
CA ILE A 288 1.57 -1.53 -10.14
C ILE A 288 2.74 -1.05 -10.97
N LYS A 289 2.44 -0.27 -12.00
CA LYS A 289 3.44 0.43 -12.82
C LYS A 289 3.23 1.92 -12.67
N SER A 290 4.27 2.65 -12.30
CA SER A 290 4.25 4.11 -12.19
C SER A 290 5.39 4.71 -12.99
N LYS A 291 5.13 5.90 -13.54
CA LYS A 291 6.13 6.73 -14.22
C LYS A 291 6.12 8.10 -13.59
N VAL A 292 7.24 8.51 -13.04
CA VAL A 292 7.41 9.81 -12.38
C VAL A 292 8.70 10.44 -12.89
N MET A 293 8.61 11.65 -13.45
CA MET A 293 9.77 12.40 -13.97
C MET A 293 10.67 11.58 -14.91
N GLY A 294 10.04 10.72 -15.72
CA GLY A 294 10.72 9.86 -16.68
C GLY A 294 11.23 8.52 -16.10
N ALA A 295 11.39 8.40 -14.80
CA ALA A 295 11.67 7.10 -14.15
C ALA A 295 10.44 6.19 -14.19
N VAL A 296 10.62 4.92 -14.48
CA VAL A 296 9.57 3.91 -14.49
C VAL A 296 9.83 2.92 -13.34
N MET A 297 8.85 2.78 -12.48
CA MET A 297 8.86 1.78 -11.41
C MET A 297 7.74 0.76 -11.65
N THR A 298 8.08 -0.51 -11.55
CA THR A 298 7.12 -1.61 -11.60
C THR A 298 7.26 -2.42 -10.33
N THR A 299 6.16 -2.56 -9.57
CA THR A 299 6.11 -3.37 -8.35
C THR A 299 5.09 -4.46 -8.50
N ASN A 300 5.51 -5.71 -8.32
CA ASN A 300 4.65 -6.87 -8.25
C ASN A 300 4.74 -7.47 -6.86
N SER A 301 3.61 -7.68 -6.21
CA SER A 301 3.55 -8.29 -4.89
C SER A 301 2.52 -9.41 -4.88
N VAL A 302 2.85 -10.51 -4.22
CA VAL A 302 1.94 -11.62 -3.98
C VAL A 302 2.09 -12.05 -2.53
N SER A 303 0.97 -12.16 -1.84
CA SER A 303 0.86 -12.66 -0.47
C SER A 303 -0.13 -13.82 -0.45
N LYS A 304 0.30 -15.00 -0.01
CA LYS A 304 -0.51 -16.23 0.02
C LYS A 304 -0.67 -16.75 1.42
N LEU A 305 -1.87 -17.19 1.75
CA LEU A 305 -2.14 -17.92 2.98
C LEU A 305 -1.44 -19.28 2.92
N VAL A 306 -0.47 -19.50 3.81
CA VAL A 306 0.32 -20.74 3.87
C VAL A 306 -0.03 -21.60 5.07
N GLU A 307 -0.59 -20.99 6.10
CA GLU A 307 -1.05 -21.69 7.30
C GLU A 307 -2.25 -20.96 7.89
N HIS A 308 -3.27 -21.70 8.28
CA HIS A 308 -4.44 -21.17 8.96
C HIS A 308 -4.90 -22.17 10.02
N SER A 309 -4.84 -21.74 11.27
CA SER A 309 -5.32 -22.55 12.38
C SER A 309 -6.78 -22.20 12.67
N TRP A 310 -7.63 -23.17 12.50
CA TRP A 310 -9.02 -23.15 12.97
C TRP A 310 -9.04 -23.72 14.38
N LYS A 311 -9.58 -22.98 15.33
CA LYS A 311 -9.92 -23.56 16.64
C LYS A 311 -11.41 -23.86 16.71
#